data_53245ebdfcd3aed0ae45d8c94f4f6a2b
#
_entry.id   53245ebdfcd3aed0ae45d8c94f4f6a2b
#
_cell.length_a   1.000
_cell.length_b   1.000
_cell.length_c   1.000
_cell.angle_alpha   90.00
_cell.angle_beta   90.00
_cell.angle_gamma   90.00
#
_symmetry.space_group_name_H-M   'P 1'
#
loop_
_entity.id
_entity.type
_entity.pdbx_description
1 polymer ?
#
loop_
_entity_poly.entity_id
_entity_poly.type
_entity_poly.pdbx_seq_one_letter_code
_entity_poly.pdbx_strand_id
1 'polypeptide(L)'
;MTLLSHCLRGAFAAAALAVPLWLHAAPFAGVVTYVTDGDSLWIRPLAGGEPVEVRLQGIDAPEICQPHGREARAALAALALHRQVTVRPRARDRYERVLARVRLGGQDLGAWMVERGHAWSDGWRGSRGPYARQQAQAAQARLGLWRSSSAVEPRIFRRRHGSCRQ
;
A
#
# COMPACT_ATOMS: atom_id res chain seq x y z
N MET A 1 18.84 73.81 28.90
CA MET A 1 19.59 72.66 28.38
C MET A 1 18.81 71.41 28.76
N THR A 2 17.96 70.95 27.85
CA THR A 2 17.04 69.81 28.03
C THR A 2 17.43 68.66 27.08
N LEU A 3 17.90 67.55 27.69
CA LEU A 3 18.28 66.35 26.97
C LEU A 3 17.03 65.48 26.75
N LEU A 4 16.64 65.30 25.50
CA LEU A 4 15.62 64.32 25.07
C LEU A 4 16.24 62.92 24.97
N SER A 5 15.80 62.01 25.84
CA SER A 5 16.10 60.58 25.75
C SER A 5 15.11 59.92 24.82
N HIS A 6 15.57 59.42 23.67
CA HIS A 6 14.76 58.58 22.74
C HIS A 6 14.88 57.13 23.18
N CYS A 7 13.77 56.55 23.71
CA CYS A 7 13.60 55.10 23.91
C CYS A 7 13.23 54.43 22.58
N LEU A 8 14.18 53.68 21.98
CA LEU A 8 13.87 52.76 20.87
C LEU A 8 13.18 51.52 21.43
N ARG A 9 11.88 51.36 21.15
CA ARG A 9 11.14 50.14 21.40
C ARG A 9 11.35 49.20 20.19
N GLY A 10 12.24 48.21 20.34
CA GLY A 10 12.41 47.14 19.36
C GLY A 10 11.24 46.17 19.45
N ALA A 11 10.44 46.11 18.39
CA ALA A 11 9.36 45.11 18.22
C ALA A 11 10.00 43.79 17.73
N PHE A 12 10.11 42.81 18.63
CA PHE A 12 10.43 41.44 18.22
C PHE A 12 9.21 40.79 17.56
N ALA A 13 9.22 40.68 16.23
CA ALA A 13 8.27 39.88 15.50
C ALA A 13 8.62 38.39 15.66
N ALA A 14 7.84 37.66 16.44
CA ALA A 14 7.95 36.22 16.55
C ALA A 14 7.40 35.59 15.25
N ALA A 15 8.29 35.12 14.35
CA ALA A 15 7.93 34.33 13.20
C ALA A 15 7.49 32.94 13.69
N ALA A 16 6.19 32.68 13.69
CA ALA A 16 5.63 31.35 13.92
C ALA A 16 6.00 30.46 12.74
N LEU A 17 6.95 29.54 12.94
CA LEU A 17 7.26 28.46 12.01
C LEU A 17 6.06 27.50 11.96
N ALA A 18 5.23 27.62 10.92
CA ALA A 18 4.19 26.65 10.62
C ALA A 18 4.86 25.36 10.17
N VAL A 19 5.04 24.41 11.10
CA VAL A 19 5.46 23.06 10.79
C VAL A 19 4.30 22.39 10.02
N PRO A 20 4.50 21.92 8.77
CA PRO A 20 3.45 21.21 8.06
C PRO A 20 3.14 19.92 8.83
N LEU A 21 1.98 19.85 9.45
CA LEU A 21 1.41 18.60 9.96
C LEU A 21 1.16 17.70 8.76
N TRP A 22 2.06 16.76 8.52
CA TRP A 22 1.82 15.65 7.60
C TRP A 22 0.66 14.84 8.16
N LEU A 23 -0.55 15.12 7.67
CA LEU A 23 -1.76 14.40 8.06
C LEU A 23 -1.63 12.96 7.56
N HIS A 24 -1.04 12.08 8.35
CA HIS A 24 -1.17 10.65 8.13
C HIS A 24 -2.65 10.34 8.32
N ALA A 25 -3.31 9.88 7.24
CA ALA A 25 -4.70 9.47 7.36
C ALA A 25 -4.83 8.44 8.49
N ALA A 26 -5.77 8.67 9.40
CA ALA A 26 -6.00 7.79 10.55
C ALA A 26 -6.37 6.36 10.09
N PRO A 27 -6.01 5.33 10.84
CA PRO A 27 -6.51 3.99 10.60
C PRO A 27 -8.03 3.96 10.61
N PHE A 28 -8.64 3.18 9.72
CA PHE A 28 -10.09 3.02 9.66
C PHE A 28 -10.49 1.56 9.43
N ALA A 29 -11.72 1.22 9.80
CA ALA A 29 -12.35 -0.06 9.48
C ALA A 29 -13.27 0.11 8.27
N GLY A 30 -13.36 -0.91 7.42
CA GLY A 30 -14.21 -0.89 6.24
C GLY A 30 -14.53 -2.30 5.74
N VAL A 31 -15.43 -2.39 4.76
CA VAL A 31 -15.78 -3.65 4.08
C VAL A 31 -15.18 -3.64 2.68
N VAL A 32 -14.52 -4.72 2.30
CA VAL A 32 -14.01 -4.90 0.93
C VAL A 32 -15.17 -5.08 -0.01
N THR A 33 -15.34 -4.18 -0.97
CA THR A 33 -16.46 -4.20 -1.95
C THR A 33 -16.06 -4.75 -3.30
N TYR A 34 -14.79 -4.66 -3.66
CA TYR A 34 -14.27 -5.15 -4.93
C TYR A 34 -12.77 -5.45 -4.84
N VAL A 35 -12.28 -6.39 -5.64
CA VAL A 35 -10.84 -6.71 -5.79
C VAL A 35 -10.45 -6.50 -7.25
N THR A 36 -9.56 -5.54 -7.49
CA THR A 36 -9.09 -5.15 -8.82
C THR A 36 -8.10 -6.18 -9.38
N ASP A 37 -7.09 -6.52 -8.58
CA ASP A 37 -6.02 -7.47 -8.88
C ASP A 37 -5.46 -8.10 -7.58
N GLY A 38 -4.29 -8.72 -7.64
CA GLY A 38 -3.70 -9.43 -6.49
C GLY A 38 -3.15 -8.52 -5.39
N ASP A 39 -3.13 -7.20 -5.56
CA ASP A 39 -2.66 -6.26 -4.54
C ASP A 39 -3.47 -4.96 -4.44
N SER A 40 -4.58 -4.85 -5.17
CA SER A 40 -5.44 -3.65 -5.19
C SER A 40 -6.90 -4.02 -4.98
N LEU A 41 -7.57 -3.30 -4.08
CA LEU A 41 -8.95 -3.58 -3.68
C LEU A 41 -9.68 -2.30 -3.27
N TRP A 42 -11.00 -2.31 -3.33
CA TRP A 42 -11.86 -1.22 -2.92
C TRP A 42 -12.48 -1.49 -1.56
N ILE A 43 -12.40 -0.52 -0.67
CA ILE A 43 -12.90 -0.64 0.70
C ILE A 43 -13.88 0.49 0.97
N ARG A 44 -15.11 0.15 1.37
CA ARG A 44 -16.08 1.11 1.87
C ARG A 44 -15.88 1.31 3.37
N PRO A 45 -15.54 2.52 3.84
CA PRO A 45 -15.37 2.80 5.26
C PRO A 45 -16.65 2.55 6.05
N LEU A 46 -16.56 1.98 7.25
CA LEU A 46 -17.71 1.81 8.15
C LEU A 46 -18.26 3.13 8.68
N ALA A 47 -17.41 4.15 8.75
CA ALA A 47 -17.85 5.51 9.14
C ALA A 47 -18.69 6.21 8.06
N GLY A 48 -18.91 5.56 6.92
CA GLY A 48 -19.62 6.13 5.77
C GLY A 48 -18.68 6.73 4.73
N GLY A 49 -19.26 7.18 3.62
CA GLY A 49 -18.52 7.74 2.48
C GLY A 49 -18.34 6.76 1.32
N GLU A 50 -17.69 7.26 0.26
CA GLU A 50 -17.42 6.48 -0.95
C GLU A 50 -16.35 5.41 -0.72
N PRO A 51 -16.40 4.31 -1.48
CA PRO A 51 -15.34 3.32 -1.47
C PRO A 51 -13.99 3.93 -1.86
N VAL A 52 -12.94 3.54 -1.17
CA VAL A 52 -11.57 4.00 -1.37
C VAL A 52 -10.77 2.90 -2.03
N GLU A 53 -10.06 3.23 -3.10
CA GLU A 53 -9.11 2.30 -3.71
C GLU A 53 -7.85 2.21 -2.86
N VAL A 54 -7.50 0.99 -2.47
CA VAL A 54 -6.36 0.69 -1.60
C VAL A 54 -5.41 -0.26 -2.31
N ARG A 55 -4.13 0.12 -2.39
CA ARG A 55 -3.04 -0.76 -2.80
C ARG A 55 -2.33 -1.31 -1.55
N LEU A 56 -2.18 -2.60 -1.49
CA LEU A 56 -1.48 -3.29 -0.40
C LEU A 56 0.01 -2.91 -0.40
N GLN A 57 0.47 -2.34 0.72
CA GLN A 57 1.85 -1.91 0.87
C GLN A 57 2.81 -3.08 1.00
N GLY A 58 3.97 -2.97 0.33
CA GLY A 58 5.09 -3.89 0.50
C GLY A 58 4.97 -5.18 -0.29
N ILE A 59 4.01 -5.26 -1.21
CA ILE A 59 3.88 -6.36 -2.17
C ILE A 59 3.70 -5.83 -3.60
N ASP A 60 4.02 -6.67 -4.58
CA ASP A 60 3.73 -6.46 -6.00
C ASP A 60 3.19 -7.77 -6.58
N ALA A 61 1.90 -7.82 -6.88
CA ALA A 61 1.26 -8.99 -7.44
C ALA A 61 1.38 -9.01 -8.98
N PRO A 62 1.30 -10.19 -9.62
CA PRO A 62 1.26 -10.27 -11.06
C PRO A 62 0.10 -9.45 -11.62
N GLU A 63 0.35 -8.75 -12.73
CA GLU A 63 -0.69 -8.04 -13.47
C GLU A 63 -1.79 -9.03 -13.90
N ILE A 64 -3.02 -8.55 -14.05
CA ILE A 64 -4.17 -9.43 -14.36
C ILE A 64 -3.97 -10.25 -15.66
N CYS A 65 -3.22 -9.74 -16.63
CA CYS A 65 -2.88 -10.42 -17.88
C CYS A 65 -1.53 -11.17 -17.84
N GLN A 66 -0.81 -11.07 -16.73
CA GLN A 66 0.41 -11.80 -16.50
C GLN A 66 0.09 -13.23 -16.03
N PRO A 67 0.92 -14.24 -16.34
CA PRO A 67 0.78 -15.57 -15.73
C PRO A 67 0.64 -15.47 -14.21
N HIS A 68 -0.33 -16.18 -13.65
CA HIS A 68 -0.73 -16.17 -12.24
C HIS A 68 -1.45 -14.88 -11.74
N GLY A 69 -1.73 -13.92 -12.60
CA GLY A 69 -2.41 -12.68 -12.20
C GLY A 69 -3.87 -12.90 -11.80
N ARG A 70 -4.60 -13.70 -12.59
CA ARG A 70 -6.00 -14.05 -12.31
C ARG A 70 -6.13 -14.88 -11.02
N GLU A 71 -5.21 -15.80 -10.79
CA GLU A 71 -5.15 -16.62 -9.59
C GLU A 71 -4.84 -15.77 -8.36
N ALA A 72 -3.92 -14.80 -8.46
CA ALA A 72 -3.61 -13.87 -7.38
C ALA A 72 -4.83 -13.02 -7.01
N ARG A 73 -5.53 -12.46 -8.01
CA ARG A 73 -6.80 -11.75 -7.79
C ARG A 73 -7.86 -12.64 -7.12
N ALA A 74 -8.05 -13.86 -7.63
CA ALA A 74 -9.02 -14.79 -7.06
C ALA A 74 -8.69 -15.16 -5.62
N ALA A 75 -7.41 -15.34 -5.30
CA ALA A 75 -6.96 -15.64 -3.95
C ALA A 75 -7.25 -14.47 -2.98
N LEU A 76 -6.95 -13.23 -3.36
CA LEU A 76 -7.26 -12.05 -2.55
C LEU A 76 -8.78 -11.86 -2.39
N ALA A 77 -9.57 -12.10 -3.45
CA ALA A 77 -11.02 -12.03 -3.40
C ALA A 77 -11.61 -13.11 -2.47
N ALA A 78 -11.17 -14.35 -2.57
CA ALA A 78 -11.62 -15.43 -1.70
C ALA A 78 -11.29 -15.15 -0.22
N LEU A 79 -10.17 -14.48 0.06
CA LEU A 79 -9.76 -14.12 1.41
C LEU A 79 -10.57 -12.96 1.98
N ALA A 80 -10.78 -11.88 1.21
CA ALA A 80 -11.15 -10.59 1.76
C ALA A 80 -12.46 -9.98 1.21
N LEU A 81 -12.98 -10.43 0.06
CA LEU A 81 -14.19 -9.84 -0.53
C LEU A 81 -15.38 -9.96 0.43
N HIS A 82 -16.12 -8.87 0.61
CA HIS A 82 -17.24 -8.71 1.55
C HIS A 82 -16.89 -8.89 3.03
N ARG A 83 -15.60 -8.93 3.38
CA ARG A 83 -15.15 -9.04 4.75
C ARG A 83 -14.79 -7.65 5.32
N GLN A 84 -15.01 -7.51 6.63
CA GLN A 84 -14.58 -6.32 7.35
C GLN A 84 -13.08 -6.38 7.62
N VAL A 85 -12.37 -5.31 7.27
CA VAL A 85 -10.92 -5.18 7.43
C VAL A 85 -10.56 -3.91 8.18
N THR A 86 -9.34 -3.87 8.71
CA THR A 86 -8.72 -2.66 9.25
C THR A 86 -7.66 -2.17 8.28
N VAL A 87 -7.74 -0.90 7.89
CA VAL A 87 -6.82 -0.22 6.99
C VAL A 87 -5.92 0.71 7.78
N ARG A 88 -4.61 0.62 7.58
CA ARG A 88 -3.61 1.57 8.12
C ARG A 88 -2.94 2.28 6.95
N PRO A 89 -3.43 3.46 6.55
CA PRO A 89 -2.87 4.25 5.47
C PRO A 89 -1.43 4.68 5.77
N ARG A 90 -0.61 4.80 4.73
CA ARG A 90 0.78 5.27 4.82
C ARG A 90 1.06 6.44 3.90
N ALA A 91 0.53 6.39 2.67
CA ALA A 91 0.74 7.39 1.63
C ALA A 91 -0.37 7.28 0.58
N ARG A 92 -0.36 8.16 -0.41
CA ARG A 92 -1.01 7.96 -1.70
C ARG A 92 0.04 7.71 -2.76
N ASP A 93 -0.27 6.86 -3.71
CA ASP A 93 0.59 6.66 -4.87
C ASP A 93 0.29 7.70 -5.98
N ARG A 94 1.04 7.64 -7.08
CA ARG A 94 0.86 8.55 -8.22
C ARG A 94 -0.50 8.44 -8.94
N TYR A 95 -1.27 7.41 -8.62
CA TYR A 95 -2.63 7.17 -9.14
C TYR A 95 -3.70 7.50 -8.11
N GLU A 96 -3.35 8.22 -7.04
CA GLU A 96 -4.22 8.61 -5.92
C GLU A 96 -4.77 7.44 -5.09
N ARG A 97 -4.31 6.19 -5.32
CA ARG A 97 -4.68 5.05 -4.48
C ARG A 97 -4.05 5.17 -3.11
N VAL A 98 -4.78 4.75 -2.09
CA VAL A 98 -4.26 4.72 -0.71
C VAL A 98 -3.30 3.54 -0.56
N LEU A 99 -2.02 3.82 -0.41
CA LEU A 99 -1.02 2.81 -0.07
C LEU A 99 -1.15 2.47 1.42
N ALA A 100 -1.55 1.24 1.75
CA ALA A 100 -1.87 0.86 3.12
C ALA A 100 -1.49 -0.58 3.47
N ARG A 101 -1.33 -0.83 4.78
CA ARG A 101 -1.43 -2.18 5.34
C ARG A 101 -2.89 -2.47 5.65
N VAL A 102 -3.38 -3.62 5.21
CA VAL A 102 -4.76 -4.07 5.43
C VAL A 102 -4.74 -5.37 6.21
N ARG A 103 -5.57 -5.45 7.24
CA ARG A 103 -5.67 -6.65 8.10
C ARG A 103 -7.10 -7.16 8.16
N LEU A 104 -7.25 -8.46 8.01
CA LEU A 104 -8.49 -9.19 8.27
C LEU A 104 -8.34 -9.95 9.59
N GLY A 105 -9.09 -9.52 10.61
CA GLY A 105 -8.84 -10.00 11.96
C GLY A 105 -7.41 -9.73 12.41
N GLY A 106 -6.60 -10.58 12.79
CA GLY A 106 -5.17 -10.36 13.09
C GLY A 106 -4.24 -10.47 11.88
N GLN A 107 -4.72 -11.00 10.75
CA GLN A 107 -3.90 -11.40 9.60
C GLN A 107 -3.61 -10.22 8.65
N ASP A 108 -2.35 -9.99 8.33
CA ASP A 108 -1.92 -9.03 7.30
C ASP A 108 -2.16 -9.65 5.90
N LEU A 109 -2.95 -8.97 5.06
CA LEU A 109 -3.30 -9.47 3.72
C LEU A 109 -2.07 -9.55 2.81
N GLY A 110 -1.17 -8.55 2.89
CA GLY A 110 0.06 -8.56 2.09
C GLY A 110 0.97 -9.74 2.45
N ALA A 111 1.17 -9.97 3.75
CA ALA A 111 1.93 -11.14 4.22
C ALA A 111 1.34 -12.45 3.70
N TRP A 112 0.03 -12.62 3.83
CA TRP A 112 -0.68 -13.82 3.39
C TRP A 112 -0.52 -14.06 1.89
N MET A 113 -0.63 -13.00 1.07
CA MET A 113 -0.46 -13.11 -0.39
C MET A 113 0.96 -13.59 -0.75
N VAL A 114 1.98 -13.06 -0.08
CA VAL A 114 3.38 -13.46 -0.31
C VAL A 114 3.64 -14.89 0.18
N GLU A 115 3.15 -15.24 1.38
CA GLU A 115 3.29 -16.59 1.98
C GLU A 115 2.70 -17.70 1.11
N ARG A 116 1.62 -17.40 0.39
CA ARG A 116 0.95 -18.34 -0.53
C ARG A 116 1.49 -18.29 -1.95
N GLY A 117 2.47 -17.44 -2.22
CA GLY A 117 3.08 -17.29 -3.54
C GLY A 117 2.17 -16.58 -4.55
N HIS A 118 1.32 -15.65 -4.10
CA HIS A 118 0.45 -14.86 -4.98
C HIS A 118 1.01 -13.47 -5.28
N ALA A 119 2.08 -13.04 -4.59
CA ALA A 119 2.76 -11.78 -4.81
C ALA A 119 4.23 -11.86 -4.47
N TRP A 120 5.03 -10.93 -5.01
CA TRP A 120 6.39 -10.66 -4.57
C TRP A 120 6.38 -9.74 -3.35
N SER A 121 7.37 -9.91 -2.47
CA SER A 121 7.72 -8.90 -1.49
C SER A 121 8.37 -7.72 -2.21
N ASP A 122 7.75 -6.54 -2.14
CA ASP A 122 8.25 -5.33 -2.80
C ASP A 122 8.91 -4.39 -1.80
N GLY A 123 10.14 -3.99 -2.10
CA GLY A 123 10.95 -3.11 -1.29
C GLY A 123 11.35 -1.83 -2.01
N TRP A 124 11.61 -0.81 -1.23
CA TRP A 124 12.09 0.47 -1.73
C TRP A 124 13.61 0.46 -1.91
N ARG A 125 14.11 1.03 -3.02
CA ARG A 125 15.54 1.25 -3.31
C ARG A 125 16.42 -0.01 -3.14
N GLY A 126 15.97 -1.15 -3.68
CA GLY A 126 16.75 -2.39 -3.68
C GLY A 126 16.64 -3.21 -2.39
N SER A 127 15.82 -2.79 -1.42
CA SER A 127 15.49 -3.66 -0.28
C SER A 127 14.64 -4.84 -0.75
N ARG A 128 14.75 -5.97 -0.04
CA ARG A 128 13.95 -7.17 -0.33
C ARG A 128 12.48 -7.06 0.10
N GLY A 129 12.09 -5.90 0.65
CA GLY A 129 10.75 -5.66 1.16
C GLY A 129 10.45 -6.33 2.51
N PRO A 130 9.29 -5.98 3.10
CA PRO A 130 8.94 -6.40 4.45
C PRO A 130 8.60 -7.88 4.58
N TYR A 131 8.33 -8.59 3.48
CA TYR A 131 7.91 -9.99 3.46
C TYR A 131 8.95 -10.90 2.77
N ALA A 132 10.22 -10.48 2.71
CA ALA A 132 11.29 -11.23 2.05
C ALA A 132 11.47 -12.65 2.59
N ARG A 133 11.28 -12.86 3.90
CA ARG A 133 11.33 -14.18 4.53
C ARG A 133 10.19 -15.08 4.04
N GLN A 134 8.98 -14.55 4.02
CA GLN A 134 7.79 -15.27 3.54
C GLN A 134 7.95 -15.64 2.06
N GLN A 135 8.45 -14.72 1.25
CA GLN A 135 8.76 -14.99 -0.16
C GLN A 135 9.75 -16.13 -0.32
N ALA A 136 10.85 -16.14 0.45
CA ALA A 136 11.83 -17.19 0.38
C ALA A 136 11.23 -18.56 0.73
N GLN A 137 10.38 -18.61 1.76
CA GLN A 137 9.66 -19.83 2.15
C GLN A 137 8.68 -20.30 1.06
N ALA A 138 7.90 -19.39 0.49
CA ALA A 138 6.97 -19.71 -0.60
C ALA A 138 7.70 -20.23 -1.85
N ALA A 139 8.85 -19.62 -2.19
CA ALA A 139 9.68 -20.03 -3.31
C ALA A 139 10.30 -21.42 -3.08
N GLN A 140 10.82 -21.69 -1.90
CA GLN A 140 11.36 -23.01 -1.52
C GLN A 140 10.28 -24.10 -1.58
N ALA A 141 9.08 -23.79 -1.13
CA ALA A 141 7.93 -24.70 -1.16
C ALA A 141 7.23 -24.75 -2.53
N ARG A 142 7.71 -24.01 -3.52
CA ARG A 142 7.13 -23.90 -4.89
C ARG A 142 5.64 -23.57 -4.88
N LEU A 143 5.22 -22.64 -4.03
CA LEU A 143 3.80 -22.22 -3.92
C LEU A 143 3.43 -21.21 -5.00
N GLY A 144 2.19 -21.26 -5.46
CA GLY A 144 1.60 -20.27 -6.36
C GLY A 144 2.45 -20.01 -7.61
N LEU A 145 2.84 -18.76 -7.82
CA LEU A 145 3.69 -18.32 -8.95
C LEU A 145 5.07 -19.00 -8.99
N TRP A 146 5.57 -19.49 -7.83
CA TRP A 146 6.87 -20.17 -7.71
C TRP A 146 6.86 -21.62 -8.21
N ARG A 147 5.72 -22.15 -8.65
CA ARG A 147 5.65 -23.44 -9.37
C ARG A 147 6.35 -23.37 -10.71
N SER A 148 6.37 -22.17 -11.33
CA SER A 148 7.08 -21.91 -12.57
C SER A 148 8.47 -21.40 -12.30
N SER A 149 9.47 -21.96 -12.97
CA SER A 149 10.85 -21.43 -12.96
C SER A 149 10.97 -20.10 -13.75
N SER A 150 9.95 -19.75 -14.55
CA SER A 150 9.91 -18.55 -15.39
C SER A 150 9.06 -17.43 -14.79
N ALA A 151 8.83 -17.41 -13.47
CA ALA A 151 8.10 -16.35 -12.80
C ALA A 151 8.81 -14.99 -13.01
N VAL A 152 8.10 -14.02 -13.59
CA VAL A 152 8.62 -12.68 -13.88
C VAL A 152 8.08 -11.69 -12.88
N GLU A 153 8.93 -10.84 -12.31
CA GLU A 153 8.48 -9.75 -11.44
C GLU A 153 7.54 -8.79 -12.18
N PRO A 154 6.43 -8.33 -11.55
CA PRO A 154 5.42 -7.49 -12.22
C PRO A 154 6.02 -6.19 -12.78
N ARG A 155 6.96 -5.55 -12.07
CA ARG A 155 7.65 -4.36 -12.58
C ARG A 155 8.44 -4.64 -13.87
N ILE A 156 9.02 -5.85 -14.03
CA ILE A 156 9.73 -6.26 -15.25
C ILE A 156 8.70 -6.52 -16.36
N PHE A 157 7.60 -7.19 -16.03
CA PHE A 157 6.50 -7.42 -16.95
C PHE A 157 5.93 -6.10 -17.48
N ARG A 158 5.60 -5.13 -16.60
CA ARG A 158 5.09 -3.80 -17.00
C ARG A 158 6.05 -3.03 -17.91
N ARG A 159 7.36 -3.14 -17.70
CA ARG A 159 8.34 -2.49 -18.60
C ARG A 159 8.34 -3.08 -20.00
N ARG A 160 8.03 -4.36 -20.17
CA ARG A 160 8.04 -5.07 -21.45
C ARG A 160 6.72 -4.99 -22.19
N HIS A 161 5.61 -5.00 -21.46
CA HIS A 161 4.27 -5.20 -22.01
C HIS A 161 3.29 -4.06 -21.66
N GLY A 162 3.69 -3.09 -20.82
CA GLY A 162 2.80 -2.11 -20.25
C GLY A 162 1.93 -2.71 -19.12
N SER A 163 1.07 -1.88 -18.53
CA SER A 163 0.03 -2.35 -17.61
C SER A 163 -1.11 -2.96 -18.40
N CYS A 164 -1.74 -4.02 -17.86
CA CYS A 164 -2.90 -4.63 -18.49
C CYS A 164 -4.05 -3.61 -18.56
N ARG A 165 -4.67 -3.48 -19.73
CA ARG A 165 -5.94 -2.76 -19.84
C ARG A 165 -7.02 -3.63 -19.18
N GLN A 166 -7.73 -3.05 -18.24
CA GLN A 166 -8.93 -3.64 -17.64
C GLN A 166 -10.14 -3.30 -18.48
#